data_ad58889e0b1ace62c6b34e82149b9688
#
_entry.id   ad58889e0b1ace62c6b34e82149b9688
#
_cell.length_a   1.000
_cell.length_b   1.000
_cell.length_c   1.000
_cell.angle_alpha   90.00
_cell.angle_beta   90.00
_cell.angle_gamma   90.00
#
_symmetry.space_group_name_H-M   'P 1'
#
loop_
_entity.id
_entity.type
_entity.pdbx_description
1 polymer ?
#
loop_
_entity_poly.entity_id
_entity_poly.type
_entity_poly.pdbx_seq_one_letter_code
_entity_poly.pdbx_strand_id
1 'polypeptide(L)'
;MSKINFNLQLNINEAKDLIKTIGHELTPIIVSEPGVGKSSILKMLELDMGSDEYDFIYVDCPVKDMMDIAASIPNHQSKSLEYYVSSLFRMDSGKKKVIMLDEFMKAPKLLQVIFTRLMLERTVGDVPLPEGSIVFGTSNNSSDGVGDSMMAHA
;
A
#
# COMPACT_ATOMS: atom_id res chain seq x y z
N MET A 1 21.81 -14.84 -16.76
CA MET A 1 20.54 -15.19 -16.11
C MET A 1 19.40 -14.57 -16.88
N SER A 2 18.56 -15.40 -17.47
CA SER A 2 17.35 -14.93 -18.13
C SER A 2 16.41 -14.32 -17.08
N LYS A 3 16.11 -13.03 -17.24
CA LYS A 3 15.03 -12.40 -16.47
C LYS A 3 13.71 -13.03 -16.94
N ILE A 4 13.11 -13.83 -16.09
CA ILE A 4 11.76 -14.33 -16.36
C ILE A 4 10.81 -13.19 -16.01
N ASN A 5 10.37 -12.47 -17.02
CA ASN A 5 9.31 -11.47 -16.88
C ASN A 5 7.96 -12.21 -16.94
N PHE A 6 7.36 -12.43 -15.78
CA PHE A 6 5.97 -12.83 -15.73
C PHE A 6 5.07 -11.61 -15.88
N ASN A 7 4.66 -11.31 -17.11
CA ASN A 7 3.56 -10.39 -17.33
C ASN A 7 2.23 -11.16 -17.17
N LEU A 8 1.71 -11.16 -15.96
CA LEU A 8 0.40 -11.69 -15.70
C LEU A 8 -0.65 -10.62 -16.11
N GLN A 9 -1.41 -10.92 -17.17
CA GLN A 9 -2.57 -10.11 -17.52
C GLN A 9 -3.78 -10.65 -16.77
N LEU A 10 -4.33 -9.84 -15.87
CA LEU A 10 -5.46 -10.21 -15.04
C LEU A 10 -6.62 -9.25 -15.30
N ASN A 11 -7.85 -9.76 -15.26
CA ASN A 11 -9.01 -8.91 -15.12
C ASN A 11 -9.13 -8.42 -13.67
N ILE A 12 -10.04 -7.50 -13.40
CA ILE A 12 -10.16 -6.87 -12.09
C ILE A 12 -10.55 -7.85 -10.99
N ASN A 13 -11.37 -8.86 -11.29
CA ASN A 13 -11.74 -9.89 -10.33
C ASN A 13 -10.57 -10.81 -10.01
N GLU A 14 -9.79 -11.18 -11.01
CA GLU A 14 -8.58 -11.98 -10.82
C GLU A 14 -7.52 -11.20 -10.02
N ALA A 15 -7.37 -9.90 -10.26
CA ALA A 15 -6.50 -9.03 -9.49
C ALA A 15 -6.94 -8.97 -8.01
N LYS A 16 -8.23 -8.81 -7.75
CA LYS A 16 -8.80 -8.87 -6.40
C LYS A 16 -8.48 -10.20 -5.71
N ASP A 17 -8.70 -11.31 -6.38
CA ASP A 17 -8.45 -12.64 -5.83
C ASP A 17 -6.97 -12.88 -5.54
N LEU A 18 -6.08 -12.37 -6.39
CA LEU A 18 -4.64 -12.42 -6.17
C LEU A 18 -4.25 -11.63 -4.92
N ILE A 19 -4.77 -10.43 -4.76
CA ILE A 19 -4.52 -9.59 -3.58
C ILE A 19 -4.96 -10.30 -2.30
N LYS A 20 -6.15 -10.90 -2.29
CA LYS A 20 -6.65 -11.67 -1.15
C LYS A 20 -5.74 -12.85 -0.81
N THR A 21 -5.19 -13.51 -1.81
CA THR A 21 -4.42 -14.74 -1.63
C THR A 21 -3.00 -14.46 -1.14
N ILE A 22 -2.32 -13.47 -1.71
CA ILE A 22 -0.89 -13.24 -1.44
C ILE A 22 -0.58 -11.92 -0.75
N GLY A 23 -1.54 -11.00 -0.65
CA GLY A 23 -1.30 -9.63 -0.20
C GLY A 23 -0.85 -9.50 1.26
N HIS A 24 -1.00 -10.53 2.06
CA HIS A 24 -0.52 -10.58 3.44
C HIS A 24 0.97 -10.96 3.55
N GLU A 25 1.54 -11.57 2.53
CA GLU A 25 2.96 -11.95 2.49
C GLU A 25 3.76 -11.12 1.48
N LEU A 26 3.16 -10.85 0.35
CA LEU A 26 3.76 -10.07 -0.74
C LEU A 26 2.93 -8.82 -0.99
N THR A 27 3.53 -7.84 -1.66
CA THR A 27 2.82 -6.62 -2.06
C THR A 27 2.57 -6.62 -3.56
N PRO A 28 1.39 -7.03 -4.03
CA PRO A 28 1.04 -6.94 -5.44
C PRO A 28 0.98 -5.49 -5.90
N ILE A 29 1.54 -5.22 -7.08
CA ILE A 29 1.44 -3.93 -7.75
C ILE A 29 0.60 -4.11 -9.00
N ILE A 30 -0.54 -3.46 -9.04
CA ILE A 30 -1.45 -3.51 -10.17
C ILE A 30 -1.11 -2.38 -11.13
N VAL A 31 -0.64 -2.73 -12.31
CA VAL A 31 -0.28 -1.76 -13.36
C VAL A 31 -1.30 -1.85 -14.48
N SER A 32 -1.88 -0.72 -14.84
CA SER A 32 -2.85 -0.65 -15.92
C SER A 32 -2.96 0.75 -16.49
N GLU A 33 -3.69 0.86 -17.60
CA GLU A 33 -4.05 2.17 -18.15
C GLU A 33 -5.04 2.89 -17.21
N PRO A 34 -5.06 4.24 -17.27
CA PRO A 34 -6.05 5.01 -16.52
C PRO A 34 -7.47 4.62 -16.89
N GLY A 35 -8.37 4.59 -15.92
CA GLY A 35 -9.80 4.38 -16.16
C GLY A 35 -10.29 2.93 -16.21
N VAL A 36 -9.43 1.94 -15.93
CA VAL A 36 -9.83 0.52 -15.91
C VAL A 36 -10.45 0.06 -14.58
N GLY A 37 -10.71 0.98 -13.63
CA GLY A 37 -11.41 0.67 -12.39
C GLY A 37 -10.53 0.21 -11.23
N LYS A 38 -9.24 0.52 -11.23
CA LYS A 38 -8.33 0.17 -10.11
C LYS A 38 -8.83 0.68 -8.76
N SER A 39 -9.40 1.88 -8.73
CA SER A 39 -9.94 2.47 -7.50
C SER A 39 -11.11 1.68 -6.90
N SER A 40 -11.77 0.85 -7.67
CA SER A 40 -12.87 0.01 -7.18
C SER A 40 -12.39 -1.28 -6.50
N ILE A 41 -11.13 -1.66 -6.66
CA ILE A 41 -10.59 -2.92 -6.10
C ILE A 41 -10.74 -2.94 -4.58
N LEU A 42 -10.41 -1.84 -3.90
CA LEU A 42 -10.52 -1.79 -2.44
C LEU A 42 -11.96 -2.02 -1.97
N LYS A 43 -12.92 -1.43 -2.65
CA LYS A 43 -14.34 -1.61 -2.35
C LYS A 43 -14.80 -3.06 -2.61
N MET A 44 -14.31 -3.67 -3.67
CA MET A 44 -14.57 -5.09 -3.94
C MET A 44 -14.01 -6.00 -2.87
N LEU A 45 -12.81 -5.71 -2.38
CA LEU A 45 -12.20 -6.43 -1.25
C LEU A 45 -13.03 -6.28 0.03
N GLU A 46 -13.51 -5.07 0.32
CA GLU A 46 -14.35 -4.81 1.47
C GLU A 46 -15.65 -5.61 1.42
N LEU A 47 -16.29 -5.68 0.25
CA LEU A 47 -17.50 -6.49 0.06
C LEU A 47 -17.24 -7.99 0.23
N ASP A 48 -16.09 -8.49 -0.21
CA ASP A 48 -15.74 -9.90 -0.13
C ASP A 48 -15.28 -10.32 1.29
N MET A 49 -14.48 -9.48 1.94
CA MET A 49 -13.82 -9.84 3.19
C MET A 49 -14.60 -9.38 4.42
N GLY A 50 -15.42 -8.35 4.27
CA GLY A 50 -16.15 -7.74 5.38
C GLY A 50 -15.27 -6.86 6.27
N SER A 51 -15.92 -5.99 7.03
CA SER A 51 -15.25 -5.01 7.89
C SER A 51 -15.17 -5.42 9.37
N ASP A 52 -15.47 -6.67 9.69
CA ASP A 52 -15.42 -7.15 11.09
C ASP A 52 -13.98 -7.35 11.56
N GLU A 53 -13.12 -7.92 10.72
CA GLU A 53 -11.72 -8.22 11.04
C GLU A 53 -10.72 -7.25 10.40
N TYR A 54 -11.14 -6.48 9.41
CA TYR A 54 -10.26 -5.63 8.60
C TYR A 54 -10.77 -4.20 8.54
N ASP A 55 -9.83 -3.26 8.60
CA ASP A 55 -10.05 -1.88 8.16
C ASP A 55 -9.52 -1.72 6.75
N PHE A 56 -10.32 -1.10 5.88
CA PHE A 56 -9.98 -0.86 4.48
C PHE A 56 -9.54 0.58 4.33
N ILE A 57 -8.29 0.80 3.89
CA ILE A 57 -7.64 2.10 3.90
C ILE A 57 -7.18 2.45 2.50
N TYR A 58 -7.69 3.55 1.98
CA TYR A 58 -7.30 4.13 0.70
C TYR A 58 -6.30 5.26 0.92
N VAL A 59 -5.16 5.19 0.25
CA VAL A 59 -4.13 6.22 0.31
C VAL A 59 -3.92 6.76 -1.10
N ASP A 60 -4.31 8.01 -1.31
CA ASP A 60 -4.04 8.76 -2.54
C ASP A 60 -2.63 9.33 -2.46
N CYS A 61 -1.66 8.55 -2.88
CA CYS A 61 -0.25 8.82 -2.63
C CYS A 61 0.27 10.13 -3.22
N PRO A 62 -0.14 10.57 -4.43
CA PRO A 62 0.37 11.81 -5.01
C PRO A 62 0.07 13.08 -4.21
N VAL A 63 -1.03 13.08 -3.44
CA VAL A 63 -1.49 14.28 -2.70
C VAL A 63 -1.13 14.24 -1.21
N LYS A 64 -0.42 13.21 -0.77
CA LYS A 64 -0.01 13.08 0.63
C LYS A 64 1.32 13.78 0.90
N ASP A 65 1.50 14.19 2.15
CA ASP A 65 2.81 14.61 2.68
C ASP A 65 3.21 13.73 3.88
N MET A 66 4.36 13.99 4.46
CA MET A 66 4.90 13.20 5.58
C MET A 66 3.96 13.18 6.79
N MET A 67 3.36 14.31 7.09
CA MET A 67 2.48 14.46 8.26
C MET A 67 1.16 13.71 8.10
N ASP A 68 0.76 13.44 6.86
CA ASP A 68 -0.43 12.62 6.58
C ASP A 68 -0.20 11.14 6.90
N ILE A 69 1.03 10.72 7.06
CA ILE A 69 1.40 9.31 7.26
C ILE A 69 1.81 9.06 8.72
N ALA A 70 2.84 9.73 9.18
CA ALA A 70 3.36 9.58 10.54
C ALA A 70 4.19 10.82 10.93
N ALA A 71 4.29 11.07 12.22
CA ALA A 71 5.10 12.16 12.75
C ALA A 71 5.93 11.68 13.93
N SER A 72 7.15 12.18 14.06
CA SER A 72 7.97 12.02 15.26
C SER A 72 7.66 13.15 16.24
N ILE A 73 7.28 12.81 17.45
CA ILE A 73 6.93 13.77 18.48
C ILE A 73 7.85 13.55 19.69
N PRO A 74 8.44 14.62 20.25
CA PRO A 74 9.28 14.48 21.45
C PRO A 74 8.47 14.03 22.65
N ASN A 75 8.95 13.00 23.32
CA ASN A 75 8.53 12.64 24.66
C ASN A 75 9.55 13.19 25.65
N HIS A 76 9.16 14.21 26.40
CA HIS A 76 10.06 14.93 27.32
C HIS A 76 10.41 14.12 28.56
N GLN A 77 9.60 13.16 28.95
CA GLN A 77 9.85 12.30 30.11
C GLN A 77 10.94 11.26 29.80
N SER A 78 10.82 10.57 28.66
CA SER A 78 11.79 9.58 28.21
C SER A 78 13.00 10.19 27.50
N LYS A 79 12.94 11.48 27.14
CA LYS A 79 13.94 12.20 26.33
C LYS A 79 14.19 11.49 24.99
N SER A 80 13.11 11.01 24.37
CA SER A 80 13.14 10.27 23.11
C SER A 80 12.13 10.85 22.12
N LEU A 81 12.26 10.46 20.87
CA LEU A 81 11.24 10.70 19.84
C LEU A 81 10.31 9.49 19.77
N GLU A 82 9.04 9.73 19.74
CA GLU A 82 8.01 8.69 19.54
C GLU A 82 7.31 8.91 18.22
N TYR A 83 7.00 7.81 17.52
CA TYR A 83 6.25 7.87 16.27
C TYR A 83 4.76 7.83 16.55
N TYR A 84 4.05 8.81 15.99
CA TYR A 84 2.60 8.85 15.96
C TYR A 84 2.13 8.59 14.54
N VAL A 85 1.39 7.50 14.36
CA VAL A 85 0.83 7.14 13.06
C VAL A 85 -0.46 7.91 12.82
N SER A 86 -0.67 8.39 11.60
CA SER A 86 -1.89 9.09 11.21
C SER A 86 -3.13 8.26 11.53
N SER A 87 -4.19 8.94 11.97
CA SER A 87 -5.51 8.32 12.19
C SER A 87 -6.09 7.67 10.92
N LEU A 88 -5.58 8.02 9.75
CA LEU A 88 -5.91 7.37 8.48
C LEU A 88 -5.78 5.84 8.57
N PHE A 89 -4.76 5.37 9.28
CA PHE A 89 -4.46 3.94 9.38
C PHE A 89 -5.24 3.22 10.49
N ARG A 90 -6.01 3.93 11.28
CA ARG A 90 -6.85 3.36 12.34
C ARG A 90 -6.15 2.30 13.19
N MET A 91 -4.91 2.60 13.62
CA MET A 91 -4.09 1.64 14.36
C MET A 91 -4.66 1.26 15.73
N ASP A 92 -5.56 2.08 16.26
CA ASP A 92 -6.24 1.88 17.53
C ASP A 92 -7.42 0.90 17.46
N SER A 93 -7.88 0.52 16.26
CA SER A 93 -9.04 -0.38 16.11
C SER A 93 -8.75 -1.83 16.51
N GLY A 94 -7.49 -2.24 16.55
CA GLY A 94 -7.10 -3.63 16.76
C GLY A 94 -7.34 -4.55 15.57
N LYS A 95 -7.90 -4.04 14.49
CA LYS A 95 -8.20 -4.83 13.29
C LYS A 95 -6.98 -4.90 12.37
N LYS A 96 -6.90 -5.96 11.58
CA LYS A 96 -5.97 -6.07 10.45
C LYS A 96 -6.30 -5.01 9.40
N LYS A 97 -5.32 -4.64 8.61
CA LYS A 97 -5.46 -3.59 7.59
C LYS A 97 -5.45 -4.18 6.20
N VAL A 98 -6.25 -3.62 5.32
CA VAL A 98 -6.16 -3.78 3.87
C VAL A 98 -5.87 -2.39 3.31
N ILE A 99 -4.63 -2.16 2.89
CA ILE A 99 -4.15 -0.84 2.50
C ILE A 99 -3.91 -0.82 0.99
N MET A 100 -4.57 0.10 0.32
CA MET A 100 -4.36 0.39 -1.09
C MET A 100 -3.53 1.67 -1.23
N LEU A 101 -2.34 1.55 -1.79
CA LEU A 101 -1.47 2.68 -2.11
C LEU A 101 -1.67 3.06 -3.59
N ASP A 102 -2.59 4.00 -3.82
CA ASP A 102 -2.97 4.38 -5.17
C ASP A 102 -1.94 5.34 -5.78
N GLU A 103 -1.46 4.99 -6.97
CA GLU A 103 -0.46 5.75 -7.72
C GLU A 103 0.79 6.11 -6.88
N PHE A 104 1.30 5.14 -6.12
CA PHE A 104 2.41 5.38 -5.20
C PHE A 104 3.68 5.91 -5.88
N MET A 105 3.86 5.62 -7.17
CA MET A 105 5.02 6.10 -7.96
C MET A 105 4.96 7.59 -8.27
N LYS A 106 3.78 8.19 -8.20
CA LYS A 106 3.59 9.64 -8.38
C LYS A 106 3.67 10.42 -7.07
N ALA A 107 3.89 9.75 -5.96
CA ALA A 107 4.10 10.40 -4.67
C ALA A 107 5.42 11.18 -4.67
N PRO A 108 5.56 12.20 -3.83
CA PRO A 108 6.85 12.83 -3.57
C PRO A 108 7.91 11.78 -3.20
N LYS A 109 9.15 11.95 -3.69
CA LYS A 109 10.20 10.93 -3.54
C LYS A 109 10.45 10.50 -2.09
N LEU A 110 10.37 11.42 -1.15
CA LEU A 110 10.54 11.11 0.26
C LEU A 110 9.43 10.17 0.77
N LEU A 111 8.19 10.37 0.32
CA LEU A 111 7.08 9.49 0.64
C LEU A 111 7.19 8.13 -0.02
N GLN A 112 7.77 8.05 -1.21
CA GLN A 112 8.01 6.77 -1.87
C GLN A 112 8.88 5.85 -1.01
N VAL A 113 9.84 6.40 -0.27
CA VAL A 113 10.66 5.62 0.67
C VAL A 113 9.79 5.06 1.80
N ILE A 114 8.91 5.86 2.36
CA ILE A 114 8.00 5.44 3.43
C ILE A 114 7.03 4.37 2.93
N PHE A 115 6.45 4.56 1.76
CA PHE A 115 5.56 3.57 1.16
C PHE A 115 6.29 2.27 0.79
N THR A 116 7.53 2.36 0.36
CA THR A 116 8.35 1.18 0.10
C THR A 116 8.58 0.37 1.40
N ARG A 117 8.88 1.03 2.50
CA ARG A 117 8.99 0.36 3.81
C ARG A 117 7.66 -0.27 4.24
N LEU A 118 6.55 0.42 4.02
CA LEU A 118 5.23 -0.13 4.29
C LEU A 118 4.97 -1.41 3.48
N MET A 119 5.34 -1.40 2.21
CA MET A 119 5.19 -2.54 1.32
C MET A 119 6.09 -3.72 1.69
N LEU A 120 7.34 -3.47 2.03
CA LEU A 120 8.35 -4.51 2.26
C LEU A 120 8.39 -4.96 3.73
N GLU A 121 8.35 -4.02 4.66
CA GLU A 121 8.53 -4.28 6.09
C GLU A 121 7.20 -4.32 6.86
N ARG A 122 6.10 -3.94 6.23
CA ARG A 122 4.79 -3.89 6.88
C ARG A 122 4.75 -2.98 8.10
N THR A 123 5.44 -1.84 8.00
CA THR A 123 5.48 -0.82 9.05
C THR A 123 5.04 0.53 8.52
N VAL A 124 4.33 1.29 9.33
CA VAL A 124 4.03 2.70 9.07
C VAL A 124 4.92 3.51 10.01
N GLY A 125 5.91 4.23 9.46
CA GLY A 125 7.00 4.72 10.27
C GLY A 125 7.72 3.52 10.91
N ASP A 126 7.82 3.48 12.22
CA ASP A 126 8.38 2.34 12.96
C ASP A 126 7.30 1.47 13.61
N VAL A 127 6.03 1.72 13.32
CA VAL A 127 4.91 0.99 13.93
C VAL A 127 4.49 -0.16 13.02
N PRO A 128 4.59 -1.41 13.47
CA PRO A 128 4.21 -2.55 12.64
C PRO A 128 2.69 -2.65 12.47
N LEU A 129 2.27 -3.05 11.28
CA LEU A 129 0.88 -3.41 11.02
C LEU A 129 0.52 -4.70 11.77
N PRO A 130 -0.74 -4.88 12.16
CA PRO A 130 -1.20 -6.18 12.68
C PRO A 130 -0.88 -7.31 11.72
N GLU A 131 -0.49 -8.46 12.26
CA GLU A 131 -0.17 -9.65 11.47
C GLU A 131 -1.35 -10.07 10.60
N GLY A 132 -1.08 -10.43 9.34
CA GLY A 132 -2.11 -10.78 8.37
C GLY A 132 -2.69 -9.59 7.61
N SER A 133 -2.19 -8.38 7.85
CA SER A 133 -2.58 -7.20 7.08
C SER A 133 -2.14 -7.32 5.62
N ILE A 134 -2.94 -6.77 4.72
CA ILE A 134 -2.73 -6.78 3.28
C ILE A 134 -2.30 -5.39 2.83
N VAL A 135 -1.27 -5.33 2.01
CA VAL A 135 -0.84 -4.09 1.35
C VAL A 135 -0.72 -4.35 -0.14
N PHE A 136 -1.29 -3.49 -0.95
CA PHE A 136 -1.12 -3.52 -2.39
C PHE A 136 -1.01 -2.11 -2.95
N GLY A 137 -0.36 -1.99 -4.09
CA GLY A 137 -0.20 -0.72 -4.76
C GLY A 137 -0.81 -0.72 -6.14
N THR A 138 -1.05 0.47 -6.66
CA THR A 138 -1.45 0.66 -8.06
C THR A 138 -0.51 1.65 -8.73
N SER A 139 -0.37 1.48 -10.04
CA SER A 139 0.37 2.40 -10.89
C SER A 139 -0.29 2.46 -12.25
N ASN A 140 -0.19 3.61 -12.91
CA ASN A 140 -0.64 3.75 -14.28
C ASN A 140 0.51 3.43 -15.24
N ASN A 141 0.19 2.78 -16.37
CA ASN A 141 1.06 2.75 -17.54
C ASN A 141 1.16 4.15 -18.09
N SER A 142 2.11 4.94 -17.60
CA SER A 142 2.37 6.24 -18.20
C SER A 142 3.41 6.10 -19.28
N SER A 143 3.25 6.89 -20.33
CA SER A 143 4.23 7.04 -21.43
C SER A 143 5.62 7.53 -20.98
N ASP A 144 5.81 7.78 -19.72
CA ASP A 144 7.02 8.36 -19.13
C ASP A 144 8.08 7.32 -18.74
N GLY A 145 7.95 6.09 -19.22
CA GLY A 145 9.02 5.07 -19.13
C GLY A 145 9.35 4.54 -17.74
N VAL A 146 8.56 4.85 -16.73
CA VAL A 146 8.82 4.45 -15.34
C VAL A 146 8.26 3.05 -15.04
N GLY A 147 7.34 2.55 -15.88
CA GLY A 147 6.64 1.30 -15.64
C GLY A 147 7.50 0.03 -15.71
N ASP A 148 8.46 0.00 -16.63
CA ASP A 148 9.18 -1.26 -16.93
C ASP A 148 10.27 -1.61 -15.93
N SER A 149 10.81 -0.65 -15.21
CA SER A 149 11.94 -0.91 -14.30
C SER A 149 11.52 -1.37 -12.91
N MET A 150 10.27 -1.20 -12.52
CA MET A 150 9.82 -1.47 -11.16
C MET A 150 9.05 -2.78 -10.97
N MET A 151 8.51 -3.35 -12.04
CA MET A 151 7.89 -4.68 -11.99
C MET A 151 8.91 -5.80 -11.72
N ALA A 152 10.19 -5.49 -11.80
CA ALA A 152 11.27 -6.46 -11.57
C ALA A 152 11.61 -6.68 -10.09
N HIS A 153 11.01 -5.93 -9.16
CA HIS A 153 11.38 -5.93 -7.75
C HIS A 153 10.22 -6.22 -6.78
N ALA A 154 9.10 -6.62 -7.32
CA ALA A 154 7.98 -7.06 -6.48
C ALA A 154 8.22 -8.47 -5.95
#